data_e1d61858c39a82121b217a3fc9e2b44c
#
_entry.id   e1d61858c39a82121b217a3fc9e2b44c
#
_cell.length_a   1.000
_cell.length_b   1.000
_cell.length_c   1.000
_cell.angle_alpha   90.00
_cell.angle_beta   90.00
_cell.angle_gamma   90.00
#
_symmetry.space_group_name_H-M   'P 1'
#
loop_
_entity.id
_entity.type
_entity.pdbx_description
1 polymer ?
#
loop_
_entity_poly.entity_id
_entity_poly.type
_entity_poly.pdbx_seq_one_letter_code
_entity_poly.pdbx_strand_id
1 'polypeptide(L)'
;MTTAPASSWWGLIATLGPVLVVAMDGSILFLAMPSINEAIQPTSDQSLWILDIYGFAVGSLLITFGNLGDRFGRKKLLVLGAVVFGVGSLCGAFSPTPEALIASRALMGLGGATLLPSCLAVISELFSNPTQRARAIGIFAATFAAGFVIGPIIGGILLNHFWWGSVFLVNIPVIVVFLLAAPVLLREVHGARPGKIDLPSVVMSASGLLLAIYGVKHAATYGIDWPAAGLVVLGTAVLIVFVRRQKRLEMPLLDVSLFKEHVFAVAILTGLLSLFVWSAAAFSSMTYLQSVLGLSVLQAAVLAVPGAVILTLSSVLTPRLVERIGARNALTVCHFSMAAGMFLLLFTSPGTGSTFYIASTIVAGVGFGISFSLVADTAVGAVPESRAGAAGAIAETSNEIGNALGIALLGSLLTVVFRAAYPGDETGIAEVADGPGIASPAYEQAQAAFLTGYHTVAVVAAVICCGLGLLALRWIPQESVDASVCQTP
;
A
#
# COMPACT_ATOMS: atom_id res chain seq x y z
N MET A 1 3.85 15.07 32.79
CA MET A 1 3.80 14.73 31.33
C MET A 1 3.12 15.87 30.62
N THR A 2 3.85 16.68 29.85
CA THR A 2 3.28 17.83 29.12
C THR A 2 2.47 17.31 27.93
N THR A 3 1.20 17.69 27.86
CA THR A 3 0.36 17.42 26.68
C THR A 3 0.86 18.25 25.50
N ALA A 4 0.87 17.67 24.30
CA ALA A 4 1.26 18.39 23.09
C ALA A 4 0.34 19.60 22.89
N PRO A 5 0.88 20.75 22.46
CA PRO A 5 0.08 21.95 22.22
C PRO A 5 -0.96 21.70 21.12
N ALA A 6 -2.07 22.43 21.16
CA ALA A 6 -3.13 22.31 20.16
C ALA A 6 -2.62 22.50 18.72
N SER A 7 -1.57 23.32 18.53
CA SER A 7 -0.91 23.51 17.23
C SER A 7 -0.35 22.23 16.63
N SER A 8 0.15 21.27 17.43
CA SER A 8 0.63 19.97 16.93
C SER A 8 -0.49 19.12 16.35
N TRP A 9 -1.67 19.16 16.95
CA TRP A 9 -2.85 18.44 16.41
C TRP A 9 -3.38 19.08 15.12
N TRP A 10 -3.35 20.40 15.00
CA TRP A 10 -3.65 21.07 13.73
C TRP A 10 -2.62 20.74 12.64
N GLY A 11 -1.34 20.64 13.01
CA GLY A 11 -0.29 20.17 12.12
C GLY A 11 -0.54 18.72 11.64
N LEU A 12 -0.97 17.83 12.53
CA LEU A 12 -1.38 16.49 12.17
C LEU A 12 -2.53 16.53 11.16
N ILE A 13 -3.62 17.25 11.46
CA ILE A 13 -4.78 17.35 10.55
C ILE A 13 -4.35 17.83 9.15
N ALA A 14 -3.47 18.82 9.07
CA ALA A 14 -2.96 19.31 7.80
C ALA A 14 -2.22 18.20 7.00
N THR A 15 -1.42 17.38 7.67
CA THR A 15 -0.68 16.28 7.01
C THR A 15 -1.58 15.11 6.58
N LEU A 16 -2.75 14.93 7.20
CA LEU A 16 -3.69 13.86 6.82
C LEU A 16 -4.29 14.07 5.42
N GLY A 17 -4.39 15.31 4.93
CA GLY A 17 -4.89 15.62 3.59
C GLY A 17 -4.08 14.93 2.49
N PRO A 18 -2.77 15.17 2.37
CA PRO A 18 -1.88 14.47 1.45
C PRO A 18 -1.93 12.93 1.57
N VAL A 19 -2.01 12.41 2.80
CA VAL A 19 -2.12 10.96 3.05
C VAL A 19 -3.40 10.39 2.46
N LEU A 20 -4.52 11.07 2.70
CA LEU A 20 -5.83 10.67 2.18
C LEU A 20 -5.83 10.65 0.64
N VAL A 21 -5.29 11.69 0.01
CA VAL A 21 -5.23 11.83 -1.44
C VAL A 21 -4.41 10.71 -2.09
N VAL A 22 -3.23 10.38 -1.53
CA VAL A 22 -2.40 9.28 -2.02
C VAL A 22 -3.14 7.93 -1.94
N ALA A 23 -3.81 7.67 -0.83
CA ALA A 23 -4.55 6.42 -0.64
C ALA A 23 -5.80 6.34 -1.53
N MET A 24 -6.54 7.43 -1.66
CA MET A 24 -7.71 7.52 -2.56
C MET A 24 -7.32 7.29 -4.01
N ASP A 25 -6.24 7.92 -4.47
CA ASP A 25 -5.77 7.80 -5.85
C ASP A 25 -5.46 6.35 -6.22
N GLY A 26 -4.86 5.58 -5.32
CA GLY A 26 -4.57 4.16 -5.52
C GLY A 26 -5.82 3.28 -5.72
N SER A 27 -6.98 3.71 -5.23
CA SER A 27 -8.22 2.91 -5.29
C SER A 27 -9.26 3.43 -6.31
N ILE A 28 -9.36 4.74 -6.46
CA ILE A 28 -10.38 5.38 -7.31
C ILE A 28 -10.17 5.09 -8.81
N LEU A 29 -8.91 4.91 -9.21
CA LEU A 29 -8.55 4.71 -10.62
C LEU A 29 -9.09 3.38 -11.18
N PHE A 30 -9.08 2.31 -10.38
CA PHE A 30 -9.66 1.03 -10.79
C PHE A 30 -11.13 1.16 -11.22
N LEU A 31 -11.86 2.03 -10.51
CA LEU A 31 -13.24 2.33 -10.83
C LEU A 31 -13.39 3.16 -12.10
N ALA A 32 -12.46 4.06 -12.37
CA ALA A 32 -12.49 4.96 -13.53
C ALA A 32 -12.05 4.27 -14.84
N MET A 33 -11.33 3.13 -14.76
CA MET A 33 -10.76 2.47 -15.94
C MET A 33 -11.77 2.17 -17.07
N PRO A 34 -12.99 1.66 -16.81
CA PRO A 34 -13.96 1.45 -17.88
C PRO A 34 -14.28 2.75 -18.64
N SER A 35 -14.54 3.84 -17.92
CA SER A 35 -14.82 5.15 -18.53
C SER A 35 -13.60 5.74 -19.23
N ILE A 36 -12.39 5.50 -18.75
CA ILE A 36 -11.13 5.89 -19.41
C ILE A 36 -10.96 5.10 -20.71
N ASN A 37 -11.19 3.78 -20.66
CA ASN A 37 -11.07 2.90 -21.83
C ASN A 37 -12.05 3.33 -22.95
N GLU A 38 -13.27 3.70 -22.58
CA GLU A 38 -14.26 4.21 -23.53
C GLU A 38 -13.84 5.55 -24.13
N ALA A 39 -13.29 6.47 -23.33
CA ALA A 39 -13.00 7.83 -23.73
C ALA A 39 -11.72 7.99 -24.56
N ILE A 40 -10.62 7.34 -24.18
CA ILE A 40 -9.30 7.51 -24.81
C ILE A 40 -8.73 6.22 -25.42
N GLN A 41 -9.47 5.11 -25.34
CA GLN A 41 -9.19 3.82 -26.02
C GLN A 41 -7.73 3.34 -25.89
N PRO A 42 -7.17 3.21 -24.67
CA PRO A 42 -5.83 2.73 -24.49
C PRO A 42 -5.71 1.25 -24.94
N THR A 43 -4.54 0.88 -25.44
CA THR A 43 -4.21 -0.55 -25.63
C THR A 43 -4.16 -1.27 -24.26
N SER A 44 -4.18 -2.60 -24.28
CA SER A 44 -4.06 -3.40 -23.04
C SER A 44 -2.81 -3.05 -22.24
N ASP A 45 -1.67 -2.88 -22.91
CA ASP A 45 -0.42 -2.46 -22.26
C ASP A 45 -0.51 -1.04 -21.68
N GLN A 46 -1.12 -0.11 -22.41
CA GLN A 46 -1.32 1.27 -21.92
C GLN A 46 -2.25 1.30 -20.71
N SER A 47 -3.30 0.48 -20.69
CA SER A 47 -4.19 0.34 -19.53
C SER A 47 -3.45 -0.16 -18.29
N LEU A 48 -2.56 -1.14 -18.44
CA LEU A 48 -1.67 -1.61 -17.38
C LEU A 48 -0.74 -0.49 -16.89
N TRP A 49 -0.14 0.27 -17.82
CA TRP A 49 0.73 1.38 -17.45
C TRP A 49 -0.01 2.51 -16.73
N ILE A 50 -1.23 2.85 -17.14
CA ILE A 50 -2.08 3.84 -16.45
C ILE A 50 -2.30 3.46 -15.00
N LEU A 51 -2.59 2.18 -14.72
CA LEU A 51 -2.82 1.68 -13.37
C LEU A 51 -1.53 1.67 -12.52
N ASP A 52 -0.42 1.25 -13.10
CA ASP A 52 0.74 0.79 -12.35
C ASP A 52 1.86 1.80 -12.22
N ILE A 53 2.04 2.72 -13.20
CA ILE A 53 3.19 3.64 -13.25
C ILE A 53 3.28 4.53 -12.01
N TYR A 54 2.13 4.90 -11.43
CA TYR A 54 2.06 5.62 -10.17
C TYR A 54 2.72 4.83 -9.04
N GLY A 55 2.26 3.60 -8.80
CA GLY A 55 2.80 2.72 -7.75
C GLY A 55 4.28 2.39 -7.98
N PHE A 56 4.70 2.20 -9.24
CA PHE A 56 6.11 1.99 -9.58
C PHE A 56 6.98 3.21 -9.26
N ALA A 57 6.51 4.41 -9.59
CA ALA A 57 7.22 5.64 -9.27
C ALA A 57 7.32 5.85 -7.75
N VAL A 58 6.21 5.63 -7.02
CA VAL A 58 6.21 5.70 -5.56
C VAL A 58 7.18 4.69 -4.98
N GLY A 59 7.03 3.39 -5.24
CA GLY A 59 7.84 2.34 -4.63
C GLY A 59 9.33 2.45 -4.95
N SER A 60 9.69 2.88 -6.16
CA SER A 60 11.09 3.00 -6.58
C SER A 60 11.81 4.23 -6.01
N LEU A 61 11.09 5.33 -5.75
CA LEU A 61 11.68 6.62 -5.37
C LEU A 61 11.51 6.96 -3.89
N LEU A 62 10.70 6.20 -3.15
CA LEU A 62 10.33 6.49 -1.77
C LEU A 62 11.56 6.59 -0.85
N ILE A 63 12.51 5.65 -0.97
CA ILE A 63 13.79 5.68 -0.21
C ILE A 63 14.60 6.93 -0.59
N THR A 64 14.65 7.25 -1.87
CA THR A 64 15.40 8.40 -2.37
C THR A 64 14.85 9.70 -1.80
N PHE A 65 13.53 9.88 -1.86
CA PHE A 65 12.88 11.09 -1.34
C PHE A 65 12.88 11.14 0.19
N GLY A 66 12.90 9.98 0.87
CA GLY A 66 13.19 9.92 2.28
C GLY A 66 14.53 10.58 2.63
N ASN A 67 15.60 10.20 1.96
CA ASN A 67 16.93 10.80 2.14
C ASN A 67 17.02 12.27 1.67
N LEU A 68 16.30 12.62 0.61
CA LEU A 68 16.22 14.00 0.12
C LEU A 68 15.59 14.93 1.16
N GLY A 69 14.53 14.44 1.84
CA GLY A 69 13.84 15.17 2.91
C GLY A 69 14.74 15.45 4.09
N ASP A 70 15.60 14.51 4.47
CA ASP A 70 16.58 14.69 5.54
C ASP A 70 17.60 15.76 5.21
N ARG A 71 17.94 15.90 3.93
CA ARG A 71 18.95 16.87 3.47
C ARG A 71 18.38 18.27 3.23
N PHE A 72 17.27 18.37 2.51
CA PHE A 72 16.72 19.66 2.05
C PHE A 72 15.57 20.17 2.95
N GLY A 73 15.10 19.35 3.87
CA GLY A 73 14.00 19.65 4.76
C GLY A 73 12.73 18.88 4.40
N ARG A 74 12.14 18.25 5.38
CA ARG A 74 10.96 17.39 5.23
C ARG A 74 9.71 18.19 4.83
N LYS A 75 9.50 19.38 5.41
CA LYS A 75 8.39 20.28 5.06
C LYS A 75 8.52 20.77 3.61
N LYS A 76 9.72 21.23 3.21
CA LYS A 76 9.94 21.70 1.84
C LYS A 76 9.66 20.61 0.82
N LEU A 77 10.14 19.39 1.09
CA LEU A 77 9.92 18.26 0.21
C LEU A 77 8.45 17.86 0.15
N LEU A 78 7.76 17.89 1.29
CA LEU A 78 6.32 17.62 1.39
C LEU A 78 5.50 18.64 0.57
N VAL A 79 5.81 19.93 0.68
CA VAL A 79 5.15 20.99 -0.10
C VAL A 79 5.44 20.84 -1.60
N LEU A 80 6.72 20.60 -1.98
CA LEU A 80 7.09 20.38 -3.38
C LEU A 80 6.36 19.15 -3.95
N GLY A 81 6.34 18.05 -3.21
CA GLY A 81 5.63 16.83 -3.61
C GLY A 81 4.13 17.04 -3.79
N ALA A 82 3.50 17.80 -2.90
CA ALA A 82 2.10 18.16 -3.02
C ALA A 82 1.82 19.00 -4.29
N VAL A 83 2.71 19.94 -4.61
CA VAL A 83 2.61 20.72 -5.87
C VAL A 83 2.75 19.79 -7.08
N VAL A 84 3.77 18.93 -7.11
CA VAL A 84 4.03 18.00 -8.21
C VAL A 84 2.86 17.03 -8.38
N PHE A 85 2.34 16.48 -7.28
CA PHE A 85 1.15 15.62 -7.29
C PHE A 85 -0.08 16.35 -7.82
N GLY A 86 -0.33 17.56 -7.34
CA GLY A 86 -1.45 18.40 -7.80
C GLY A 86 -1.37 18.74 -9.29
N VAL A 87 -0.18 19.13 -9.77
CA VAL A 87 0.04 19.38 -11.21
C VAL A 87 -0.19 18.10 -12.03
N GLY A 88 0.38 16.96 -11.61
CA GLY A 88 0.13 15.68 -12.24
C GLY A 88 -1.34 15.30 -12.26
N SER A 89 -2.05 15.53 -11.16
CA SER A 89 -3.49 15.29 -11.05
C SER A 89 -4.30 16.18 -12.00
N LEU A 90 -3.95 17.47 -12.10
CA LEU A 90 -4.59 18.38 -13.03
C LEU A 90 -4.34 17.98 -14.50
N CYS A 91 -3.08 17.65 -14.85
CA CYS A 91 -2.74 17.14 -16.18
C CYS A 91 -3.49 15.83 -16.49
N GLY A 92 -3.60 14.91 -15.49
CA GLY A 92 -4.32 13.64 -15.63
C GLY A 92 -5.80 13.85 -15.94
N ALA A 93 -6.45 14.81 -15.28
CA ALA A 93 -7.87 15.12 -15.51
C ALA A 93 -8.18 15.54 -16.95
N PHE A 94 -7.25 16.19 -17.62
CA PHE A 94 -7.43 16.72 -18.98
C PHE A 94 -6.55 16.01 -20.01
N SER A 95 -6.09 14.80 -19.73
CA SER A 95 -5.25 14.03 -20.65
C SER A 95 -6.02 13.63 -21.91
N PRO A 96 -5.57 14.04 -23.11
CA PRO A 96 -6.27 13.73 -24.37
C PRO A 96 -5.89 12.35 -24.92
N THR A 97 -4.79 11.75 -24.47
CA THR A 97 -4.26 10.46 -24.95
C THR A 97 -3.81 9.56 -23.80
N PRO A 98 -3.74 8.23 -24.02
CA PRO A 98 -3.21 7.31 -23.00
C PRO A 98 -1.80 7.64 -22.54
N GLU A 99 -0.91 8.07 -23.45
CA GLU A 99 0.48 8.43 -23.12
C GLU A 99 0.54 9.66 -22.21
N ALA A 100 -0.33 10.66 -22.48
CA ALA A 100 -0.42 11.85 -21.63
C ALA A 100 -0.92 11.47 -20.22
N LEU A 101 -1.87 10.55 -20.13
CA LEU A 101 -2.35 10.05 -18.85
C LEU A 101 -1.26 9.25 -18.11
N ILE A 102 -0.55 8.37 -18.80
CA ILE A 102 0.60 7.62 -18.21
C ILE A 102 1.66 8.59 -17.67
N ALA A 103 2.03 9.61 -18.46
CA ALA A 103 2.99 10.62 -18.02
C ALA A 103 2.50 11.42 -16.80
N SER A 104 1.22 11.77 -16.78
CA SER A 104 0.58 12.45 -15.64
C SER A 104 0.59 11.57 -14.38
N ARG A 105 0.31 10.27 -14.52
CA ARG A 105 0.36 9.28 -13.45
C ARG A 105 1.80 9.10 -12.92
N ALA A 106 2.79 9.07 -13.82
CA ALA A 106 4.20 9.04 -13.41
C ALA A 106 4.58 10.29 -12.59
N LEU A 107 4.11 11.47 -13.01
CA LEU A 107 4.32 12.73 -12.29
C LEU A 107 3.63 12.72 -10.93
N MET A 108 2.40 12.22 -10.85
CA MET A 108 1.70 12.02 -9.56
C MET A 108 2.48 11.07 -8.66
N GLY A 109 3.01 9.96 -9.20
CA GLY A 109 3.84 9.01 -8.45
C GLY A 109 5.11 9.64 -7.91
N LEU A 110 5.75 10.52 -8.66
CA LEU A 110 6.92 11.29 -8.23
C LEU A 110 6.58 12.20 -7.03
N GLY A 111 5.44 12.89 -7.09
CA GLY A 111 4.90 13.66 -5.98
C GLY A 111 4.56 12.76 -4.78
N GLY A 112 3.81 11.69 -5.01
CA GLY A 112 3.37 10.72 -3.99
C GLY A 112 4.52 10.11 -3.19
N ALA A 113 5.62 9.78 -3.87
CA ALA A 113 6.84 9.24 -3.24
C ALA A 113 7.48 10.18 -2.19
N THR A 114 7.18 11.48 -2.25
CA THR A 114 7.65 12.45 -1.25
C THR A 114 6.67 12.60 -0.09
N LEU A 115 5.37 12.39 -0.35
CA LEU A 115 4.31 12.75 0.59
C LEU A 115 4.32 11.87 1.84
N LEU A 116 4.23 10.54 1.67
CA LEU A 116 4.10 9.62 2.80
C LEU A 116 5.28 9.68 3.79
N PRO A 117 6.56 9.55 3.35
CA PRO A 117 7.69 9.56 4.29
C PRO A 117 7.88 10.93 4.93
N SER A 118 7.59 12.02 4.20
CA SER A 118 7.69 13.37 4.76
C SER A 118 6.58 13.64 5.78
N CYS A 119 5.34 13.19 5.54
CA CYS A 119 4.25 13.28 6.51
C CYS A 119 4.59 12.53 7.80
N LEU A 120 5.06 11.29 7.70
CA LEU A 120 5.43 10.48 8.87
C LEU A 120 6.55 11.13 9.69
N ALA A 121 7.58 11.66 9.04
CA ALA A 121 8.67 12.36 9.69
C ALA A 121 8.20 13.65 10.39
N VAL A 122 7.36 14.46 9.73
CA VAL A 122 6.80 15.68 10.31
C VAL A 122 5.90 15.34 11.52
N ILE A 123 5.06 14.30 11.42
CA ILE A 123 4.22 13.84 12.53
C ILE A 123 5.09 13.39 13.71
N SER A 124 6.16 12.66 13.46
CA SER A 124 7.08 12.20 14.52
C SER A 124 7.73 13.36 15.28
N GLU A 125 8.02 14.47 14.60
CA GLU A 125 8.59 15.68 15.20
C GLU A 125 7.55 16.53 15.95
N LEU A 126 6.30 16.56 15.46
CA LEU A 126 5.22 17.30 16.11
C LEU A 126 4.88 16.75 17.51
N PHE A 127 5.18 15.48 17.78
CA PHE A 127 4.84 14.80 19.02
C PHE A 127 6.07 14.20 19.70
N SER A 128 6.66 14.94 20.65
CA SER A 128 7.80 14.49 21.44
C SER A 128 7.43 13.41 22.47
N ASN A 129 6.18 13.37 22.93
CA ASN A 129 5.68 12.36 23.85
C ASN A 129 5.42 11.04 23.08
N PRO A 130 6.04 9.89 23.48
CA PRO A 130 5.93 8.62 22.77
C PRO A 130 4.48 8.13 22.60
N THR A 131 3.65 8.24 23.63
CA THR A 131 2.24 7.80 23.59
C THR A 131 1.41 8.64 22.61
N GLN A 132 1.64 9.96 22.59
CA GLN A 132 0.94 10.86 21.67
C GLN A 132 1.43 10.68 20.23
N ARG A 133 2.74 10.44 20.03
CA ARG A 133 3.33 10.11 18.74
C ARG A 133 2.76 8.80 18.18
N ALA A 134 2.70 7.74 18.98
CA ALA A 134 2.09 6.47 18.58
C ALA A 134 0.61 6.66 18.20
N ARG A 135 -0.14 7.49 18.95
CA ARG A 135 -1.53 7.82 18.60
C ARG A 135 -1.63 8.59 17.27
N ALA A 136 -0.75 9.55 17.04
CA ALA A 136 -0.72 10.34 15.80
C ALA A 136 -0.37 9.48 14.59
N ILE A 137 0.60 8.56 14.73
CA ILE A 137 0.95 7.56 13.71
C ILE A 137 -0.23 6.60 13.45
N GLY A 138 -0.94 6.17 14.51
CA GLY A 138 -2.16 5.38 14.37
C GLY A 138 -3.26 6.11 13.58
N ILE A 139 -3.44 7.41 13.80
CA ILE A 139 -4.39 8.24 13.03
C ILE A 139 -3.94 8.38 11.57
N PHE A 140 -2.64 8.58 11.32
CA PHE A 140 -2.06 8.59 9.97
C PHE A 140 -2.36 7.28 9.23
N ALA A 141 -2.06 6.14 9.83
CA ALA A 141 -2.32 4.82 9.25
C ALA A 141 -3.83 4.57 9.02
N ALA A 142 -4.67 4.98 9.96
CA ALA A 142 -6.13 4.90 9.83
C ALA A 142 -6.65 5.78 8.68
N THR A 143 -6.09 6.97 8.48
CA THR A 143 -6.45 7.87 7.37
C THR A 143 -6.05 7.26 6.03
N PHE A 144 -4.86 6.67 5.95
CA PHE A 144 -4.40 5.96 4.75
C PHE A 144 -5.35 4.81 4.39
N ALA A 145 -5.69 3.95 5.37
CA ALA A 145 -6.64 2.86 5.18
C ALA A 145 -8.05 3.34 4.79
N ALA A 146 -8.53 4.41 5.42
CA ALA A 146 -9.82 5.02 5.09
C ALA A 146 -9.86 5.56 3.65
N GLY A 147 -8.73 6.05 3.14
CA GLY A 147 -8.61 6.53 1.76
C GLY A 147 -8.95 5.47 0.73
N PHE A 148 -8.56 4.23 0.94
CA PHE A 148 -8.90 3.11 0.04
C PHE A 148 -10.40 2.79 -0.01
N VAL A 149 -11.14 3.10 1.05
CA VAL A 149 -12.60 2.91 1.10
C VAL A 149 -13.33 4.14 0.56
N ILE A 150 -12.87 5.33 0.95
CA ILE A 150 -13.47 6.60 0.55
C ILE A 150 -13.28 6.83 -0.97
N GLY A 151 -12.14 6.42 -1.54
CA GLY A 151 -11.83 6.56 -2.95
C GLY A 151 -12.93 6.02 -3.88
N PRO A 152 -13.27 4.72 -3.82
CA PRO A 152 -14.36 4.17 -4.63
C PRO A 152 -15.72 4.83 -4.41
N ILE A 153 -16.05 5.26 -3.19
CA ILE A 153 -17.31 5.95 -2.88
C ILE A 153 -17.35 7.31 -3.61
N ILE A 154 -16.32 8.12 -3.43
CA ILE A 154 -16.21 9.42 -4.10
C ILE A 154 -16.12 9.23 -5.62
N GLY A 155 -15.33 8.25 -6.07
CA GLY A 155 -15.20 7.91 -7.49
C GLY A 155 -16.54 7.53 -8.13
N GLY A 156 -17.31 6.68 -7.45
CA GLY A 156 -18.64 6.30 -7.91
C GLY A 156 -19.59 7.49 -8.04
N ILE A 157 -19.58 8.42 -7.08
CA ILE A 157 -20.37 9.65 -7.12
C ILE A 157 -19.91 10.54 -8.30
N LEU A 158 -18.59 10.73 -8.46
CA LEU A 158 -18.04 11.58 -9.49
C LEU A 158 -18.32 11.03 -10.90
N LEU A 159 -18.11 9.73 -11.13
CA LEU A 159 -18.33 9.09 -12.42
C LEU A 159 -19.80 9.02 -12.83
N ASN A 160 -20.72 9.03 -11.87
CA ASN A 160 -22.15 9.09 -12.17
C ASN A 160 -22.63 10.48 -12.61
N HIS A 161 -21.92 11.54 -12.23
CA HIS A 161 -22.39 12.92 -12.48
C HIS A 161 -21.45 13.74 -13.38
N PHE A 162 -20.19 13.32 -13.53
CA PHE A 162 -19.14 14.04 -14.24
C PHE A 162 -18.34 13.08 -15.14
N TRP A 163 -17.44 13.63 -15.98
CA TRP A 163 -16.54 12.82 -16.81
C TRP A 163 -15.43 12.14 -15.99
N TRP A 164 -14.77 11.18 -16.60
CA TRP A 164 -13.74 10.36 -15.93
C TRP A 164 -12.59 11.18 -15.31
N GLY A 165 -12.20 12.30 -15.90
CA GLY A 165 -11.13 13.16 -15.36
C GLY A 165 -11.45 13.79 -14.01
N SER A 166 -12.72 13.84 -13.61
CA SER A 166 -13.15 14.36 -12.31
C SER A 166 -12.54 13.60 -11.13
N VAL A 167 -12.21 12.32 -11.30
CA VAL A 167 -11.55 11.50 -10.26
C VAL A 167 -10.14 11.99 -9.92
N PHE A 168 -9.50 12.68 -10.83
CA PHE A 168 -8.22 13.35 -10.57
C PHE A 168 -8.44 14.74 -9.97
N LEU A 169 -9.46 15.47 -10.40
CA LEU A 169 -9.73 16.83 -9.89
C LEU A 169 -10.09 16.85 -8.40
N VAL A 170 -10.62 15.76 -7.84
CA VAL A 170 -10.96 15.69 -6.41
C VAL A 170 -9.72 15.88 -5.51
N ASN A 171 -8.53 15.58 -6.01
CA ASN A 171 -7.28 15.78 -5.29
C ASN A 171 -6.94 17.27 -5.11
N ILE A 172 -7.34 18.12 -6.05
CA ILE A 172 -6.91 19.53 -6.09
C ILE A 172 -7.39 20.34 -4.87
N PRO A 173 -8.67 20.31 -4.46
CA PRO A 173 -9.11 21.03 -3.27
C PRO A 173 -8.31 20.64 -2.01
N VAL A 174 -8.04 19.35 -1.83
CA VAL A 174 -7.30 18.83 -0.67
C VAL A 174 -5.85 19.33 -0.68
N ILE A 175 -5.20 19.25 -1.84
CA ILE A 175 -3.83 19.75 -2.04
C ILE A 175 -3.77 21.27 -1.80
N VAL A 176 -4.71 22.04 -2.32
CA VAL A 176 -4.75 23.50 -2.13
C VAL A 176 -4.90 23.85 -0.63
N VAL A 177 -5.83 23.19 0.07
CA VAL A 177 -6.00 23.40 1.53
C VAL A 177 -4.71 23.05 2.27
N PHE A 178 -4.05 21.95 1.92
CA PHE A 178 -2.76 21.58 2.51
C PHE A 178 -1.69 22.66 2.23
N LEU A 179 -1.53 23.12 1.00
CA LEU A 179 -0.52 24.11 0.60
C LEU A 179 -0.72 25.46 1.32
N LEU A 180 -1.95 25.83 1.61
CA LEU A 180 -2.27 27.04 2.40
C LEU A 180 -1.99 26.83 3.90
N ALA A 181 -2.24 25.64 4.45
CA ALA A 181 -2.07 25.31 5.85
C ALA A 181 -0.59 25.02 6.22
N ALA A 182 0.16 24.36 5.34
CA ALA A 182 1.51 23.87 5.63
C ALA A 182 2.51 24.98 6.04
N PRO A 183 2.55 26.18 5.43
CA PRO A 183 3.46 27.24 5.85
C PRO A 183 3.25 27.70 7.30
N VAL A 184 2.01 27.69 7.76
CA VAL A 184 1.59 28.19 9.08
C VAL A 184 1.70 27.11 10.15
N LEU A 185 1.29 25.89 9.84
CA LEU A 185 1.12 24.81 10.82
C LEU A 185 2.34 23.89 10.94
N LEU A 186 3.16 23.77 9.90
CA LEU A 186 4.28 22.86 9.89
C LEU A 186 5.61 23.58 10.06
N ARG A 187 6.49 23.00 10.86
CA ARG A 187 7.88 23.45 11.01
C ARG A 187 8.80 22.65 10.09
N GLU A 188 9.94 23.26 9.71
CA GLU A 188 10.95 22.53 8.94
C GLU A 188 11.67 21.51 9.82
N VAL A 189 11.83 20.31 9.27
CA VAL A 189 12.51 19.18 9.92
C VAL A 189 13.63 18.72 9.01
N HIS A 190 14.82 18.58 9.56
CA HIS A 190 15.99 18.07 8.85
C HIS A 190 16.51 16.81 9.56
N GLY A 191 17.02 15.86 8.79
CA GLY A 191 17.69 14.70 9.34
C GLY A 191 19.02 15.05 10.03
N ALA A 192 19.42 14.25 11.01
CA ALA A 192 20.61 14.49 11.82
C ALA A 192 21.93 14.45 10.99
N ARG A 193 21.97 13.75 9.86
CA ARG A 193 23.15 13.62 8.98
C ARG A 193 22.74 13.57 7.51
N PRO A 194 22.66 14.69 6.81
CA PRO A 194 22.36 14.71 5.39
C PRO A 194 23.54 14.11 4.59
N GLY A 195 23.34 12.91 4.04
CA GLY A 195 24.31 12.24 3.17
C GLY A 195 24.39 12.84 1.77
N LYS A 196 25.43 12.49 1.00
CA LYS A 196 25.48 12.77 -0.44
C LYS A 196 24.51 11.81 -1.14
N ILE A 197 23.72 12.35 -2.08
CA ILE A 197 22.82 11.52 -2.89
C ILE A 197 23.67 10.72 -3.87
N ASP A 198 23.61 9.41 -3.77
CA ASP A 198 24.25 8.51 -4.72
C ASP A 198 23.32 8.24 -5.90
N LEU A 199 23.36 9.10 -6.91
CA LEU A 199 22.50 9.01 -8.10
C LEU A 199 22.55 7.62 -8.79
N PRO A 200 23.70 6.93 -8.92
CA PRO A 200 23.72 5.56 -9.43
C PRO A 200 22.85 4.59 -8.61
N SER A 201 22.87 4.70 -7.28
CA SER A 201 22.02 3.86 -6.42
C SER A 201 20.53 4.16 -6.62
N VAL A 202 20.15 5.42 -6.81
CA VAL A 202 18.77 5.82 -7.12
C VAL A 202 18.31 5.19 -8.44
N VAL A 203 19.10 5.31 -9.50
CA VAL A 203 18.79 4.74 -10.81
C VAL A 203 18.70 3.22 -10.73
N MET A 204 19.63 2.57 -10.02
CA MET A 204 19.62 1.10 -9.87
C MET A 204 18.43 0.60 -9.08
N SER A 205 18.06 1.24 -7.97
CA SER A 205 16.87 0.83 -7.20
C SER A 205 15.59 0.98 -8.01
N ALA A 206 15.42 2.13 -8.66
CA ALA A 206 14.25 2.43 -9.47
C ALA A 206 14.13 1.51 -10.68
N SER A 207 15.19 1.41 -11.50
CA SER A 207 15.17 0.59 -12.71
C SER A 207 15.08 -0.92 -12.39
N GLY A 208 15.80 -1.38 -11.38
CA GLY A 208 15.77 -2.79 -10.97
C GLY A 208 14.38 -3.22 -10.51
N LEU A 209 13.71 -2.39 -9.69
CA LEU A 209 12.36 -2.67 -9.21
C LEU A 209 11.34 -2.61 -10.36
N LEU A 210 11.38 -1.57 -11.19
CA LEU A 210 10.54 -1.40 -12.37
C LEU A 210 10.62 -2.61 -13.31
N LEU A 211 11.84 -3.01 -13.69
CA LEU A 211 12.07 -4.12 -14.61
C LEU A 211 11.55 -5.45 -14.02
N ALA A 212 11.84 -5.72 -12.74
CA ALA A 212 11.42 -6.96 -12.09
C ALA A 212 9.89 -7.06 -11.99
N ILE A 213 9.22 -5.99 -11.52
CA ILE A 213 7.76 -5.99 -11.36
C ILE A 213 7.06 -6.02 -12.72
N TYR A 214 7.54 -5.24 -13.69
CA TYR A 214 6.97 -5.25 -15.04
C TYR A 214 7.11 -6.61 -15.71
N GLY A 215 8.28 -7.27 -15.60
CA GLY A 215 8.49 -8.60 -16.12
C GLY A 215 7.55 -9.65 -15.50
N VAL A 216 7.30 -9.58 -14.18
CA VAL A 216 6.34 -10.47 -13.51
C VAL A 216 4.92 -10.23 -14.01
N LYS A 217 4.49 -8.96 -14.15
CA LYS A 217 3.16 -8.63 -14.64
C LYS A 217 2.96 -9.04 -16.11
N HIS A 218 3.96 -8.80 -16.94
CA HIS A 218 3.93 -9.23 -18.34
C HIS A 218 3.79 -10.74 -18.45
N ALA A 219 4.58 -11.50 -17.68
CA ALA A 219 4.48 -12.96 -17.62
C ALA A 219 3.08 -13.44 -17.15
N ALA A 220 2.43 -12.69 -16.29
CA ALA A 220 1.09 -13.02 -15.81
C ALA A 220 0.01 -12.82 -16.87
N THR A 221 0.11 -11.76 -17.64
CA THR A 221 -0.90 -11.36 -18.63
C THR A 221 -0.75 -12.14 -19.92
N TYR A 222 0.48 -12.30 -20.42
CA TYR A 222 0.75 -12.88 -21.75
C TYR A 222 1.36 -14.30 -21.68
N GLY A 223 1.68 -14.79 -20.47
CA GLY A 223 2.39 -16.02 -20.25
C GLY A 223 3.89 -15.82 -20.08
N ILE A 224 4.58 -16.88 -19.65
CA ILE A 224 6.05 -16.86 -19.46
C ILE A 224 6.72 -16.95 -20.82
N ASP A 225 7.17 -15.81 -21.33
CA ASP A 225 7.97 -15.70 -22.54
C ASP A 225 9.42 -15.25 -22.23
N TRP A 226 10.29 -15.29 -23.23
CA TRP A 226 11.69 -14.88 -23.08
C TRP A 226 11.86 -13.39 -22.70
N PRO A 227 11.08 -12.43 -23.25
CA PRO A 227 11.11 -11.04 -22.81
C PRO A 227 10.77 -10.88 -21.33
N ALA A 228 9.68 -11.50 -20.85
CA ALA A 228 9.29 -11.42 -19.43
C ALA A 228 10.37 -11.99 -18.50
N ALA A 229 10.87 -13.20 -18.82
CA ALA A 229 11.95 -13.82 -18.07
C ALA A 229 13.21 -12.96 -18.07
N GLY A 230 13.57 -12.40 -19.23
CA GLY A 230 14.70 -11.48 -19.36
C GLY A 230 14.57 -10.23 -18.50
N LEU A 231 13.39 -9.62 -18.44
CA LEU A 231 13.11 -8.44 -17.61
C LEU A 231 13.22 -8.75 -16.12
N VAL A 232 12.66 -9.88 -15.67
CA VAL A 232 12.76 -10.31 -14.26
C VAL A 232 14.23 -10.58 -13.89
N VAL A 233 14.96 -11.32 -14.72
CA VAL A 233 16.38 -11.63 -14.48
C VAL A 233 17.22 -10.34 -14.46
N LEU A 234 17.03 -9.46 -15.43
CA LEU A 234 17.77 -8.18 -15.51
C LEU A 234 17.44 -7.29 -14.30
N GLY A 235 16.17 -7.12 -13.97
CA GLY A 235 15.73 -6.33 -12.81
C GLY A 235 16.31 -6.88 -11.51
N THR A 236 16.24 -8.21 -11.31
CA THR A 236 16.82 -8.88 -10.14
C THR A 236 18.34 -8.71 -10.10
N ALA A 237 19.03 -8.84 -11.22
CA ALA A 237 20.49 -8.63 -11.31
C ALA A 237 20.86 -7.20 -10.92
N VAL A 238 20.15 -6.19 -11.42
CA VAL A 238 20.33 -4.78 -11.06
C VAL A 238 20.10 -4.57 -9.55
N LEU A 239 19.07 -5.14 -8.95
CA LEU A 239 18.80 -5.08 -7.51
C LEU A 239 19.90 -5.76 -6.69
N ILE A 240 20.45 -6.88 -7.14
CA ILE A 240 21.59 -7.54 -6.48
C ILE A 240 22.83 -6.62 -6.53
N VAL A 241 23.13 -6.01 -7.67
CA VAL A 241 24.24 -5.05 -7.81
C VAL A 241 23.98 -3.83 -6.93
N PHE A 242 22.77 -3.30 -6.88
CA PHE A 242 22.35 -2.24 -5.96
C PHE A 242 22.66 -2.61 -4.51
N VAL A 243 22.18 -3.76 -4.01
CA VAL A 243 22.43 -4.21 -2.64
C VAL A 243 23.93 -4.38 -2.34
N ARG A 244 24.70 -4.94 -3.29
CA ARG A 244 26.16 -5.07 -3.17
C ARG A 244 26.84 -3.70 -3.09
N ARG A 245 26.36 -2.71 -3.86
CA ARG A 245 26.85 -1.34 -3.81
C ARG A 245 26.54 -0.70 -2.45
N GLN A 246 25.31 -0.85 -1.92
CA GLN A 246 24.95 -0.30 -0.62
C GLN A 246 25.88 -0.76 0.52
N LYS A 247 26.34 -2.01 0.48
CA LYS A 247 27.31 -2.54 1.47
C LYS A 247 28.68 -1.90 1.43
N ARG A 248 29.04 -1.18 0.35
CA ARG A 248 30.37 -0.57 0.14
C ARG A 248 30.36 0.95 0.35
N LEU A 249 29.20 1.57 0.38
CA LEU A 249 29.06 3.01 0.55
C LEU A 249 29.15 3.38 2.04
N GLU A 250 29.86 4.47 2.35
CA GLU A 250 29.91 5.04 3.71
C GLU A 250 28.54 5.59 4.14
N MET A 251 27.77 6.11 3.19
CA MET A 251 26.42 6.63 3.41
C MET A 251 25.46 5.98 2.38
N PRO A 252 24.99 4.77 2.63
CA PRO A 252 24.11 4.07 1.71
C PRO A 252 22.68 4.66 1.71
N LEU A 253 22.01 4.57 0.56
CA LEU A 253 20.56 4.85 0.47
C LEU A 253 19.75 3.89 1.33
N LEU A 254 20.12 2.60 1.29
CA LEU A 254 19.54 1.52 2.06
C LEU A 254 20.61 0.96 3.00
N ASP A 255 20.46 1.20 4.30
CA ASP A 255 21.37 0.62 5.29
C ASP A 255 21.06 -0.87 5.51
N VAL A 256 21.68 -1.70 4.69
CA VAL A 256 21.50 -3.17 4.74
C VAL A 256 21.97 -3.75 6.08
N SER A 257 22.80 -3.03 6.86
CA SER A 257 23.24 -3.51 8.17
C SER A 257 22.12 -3.60 9.20
N LEU A 258 21.04 -2.83 9.03
CA LEU A 258 19.87 -2.86 9.89
C LEU A 258 19.15 -4.23 9.87
N PHE A 259 19.23 -4.94 8.75
CA PHE A 259 18.65 -6.29 8.63
C PHE A 259 19.39 -7.36 9.45
N LYS A 260 20.51 -7.04 10.06
CA LYS A 260 21.18 -7.92 11.03
C LYS A 260 20.43 -7.94 12.37
N GLU A 261 19.70 -6.88 12.68
CA GLU A 261 18.83 -6.82 13.84
C GLU A 261 17.56 -7.62 13.55
N HIS A 262 17.38 -8.72 14.25
CA HIS A 262 16.27 -9.66 13.99
C HIS A 262 14.90 -9.00 14.17
N VAL A 263 14.74 -8.12 15.16
CA VAL A 263 13.48 -7.42 15.41
C VAL A 263 13.15 -6.50 14.22
N PHE A 264 14.14 -5.75 13.72
CA PHE A 264 13.99 -4.93 12.54
C PHE A 264 13.61 -5.75 11.30
N ALA A 265 14.36 -6.84 11.04
CA ALA A 265 14.12 -7.69 9.88
C ALA A 265 12.71 -8.31 9.90
N VAL A 266 12.24 -8.78 11.06
CA VAL A 266 10.88 -9.33 11.22
C VAL A 266 9.83 -8.24 11.05
N ALA A 267 10.03 -7.04 11.59
CA ALA A 267 9.10 -5.93 11.41
C ALA A 267 8.95 -5.57 9.91
N ILE A 268 10.06 -5.42 9.20
CA ILE A 268 10.06 -5.12 7.75
C ILE A 268 9.39 -6.23 6.94
N LEU A 269 9.70 -7.50 7.23
CA LEU A 269 9.08 -8.65 6.57
C LEU A 269 7.57 -8.71 6.85
N THR A 270 7.17 -8.41 8.09
CA THR A 270 5.77 -8.31 8.50
C THR A 270 5.04 -7.23 7.68
N GLY A 271 5.58 -6.02 7.60
CA GLY A 271 4.99 -4.93 6.82
C GLY A 271 4.81 -5.30 5.36
N LEU A 272 5.89 -5.78 4.72
CA LEU A 272 5.89 -6.20 3.33
C LEU A 272 4.82 -7.27 3.06
N LEU A 273 4.82 -8.37 3.82
CA LEU A 273 3.93 -9.50 3.57
C LEU A 273 2.49 -9.21 4.02
N SER A 274 2.26 -8.35 5.02
CA SER A 274 0.91 -7.91 5.38
C SER A 274 0.27 -7.14 4.24
N LEU A 275 0.97 -6.17 3.65
CA LEU A 275 0.48 -5.39 2.50
C LEU A 275 0.36 -6.26 1.24
N PHE A 276 1.28 -7.20 1.04
CA PHE A 276 1.22 -8.19 -0.02
C PHE A 276 -0.09 -9.01 0.03
N VAL A 277 -0.45 -9.51 1.20
CA VAL A 277 -1.71 -10.27 1.40
C VAL A 277 -2.92 -9.35 1.27
N TRP A 278 -2.88 -8.16 1.90
CA TRP A 278 -4.00 -7.23 1.92
C TRP A 278 -4.39 -6.75 0.51
N SER A 279 -3.42 -6.33 -0.29
CA SER A 279 -3.68 -5.80 -1.62
C SER A 279 -4.24 -6.86 -2.58
N ALA A 280 -3.71 -8.07 -2.52
CA ALA A 280 -4.21 -9.19 -3.31
C ALA A 280 -5.63 -9.61 -2.90
N ALA A 281 -5.89 -9.68 -1.58
CA ALA A 281 -7.22 -9.98 -1.06
C ALA A 281 -8.23 -8.89 -1.42
N ALA A 282 -7.85 -7.62 -1.32
CA ALA A 282 -8.70 -6.49 -1.69
C ALA A 282 -9.06 -6.52 -3.18
N PHE A 283 -8.05 -6.70 -4.06
CA PHE A 283 -8.24 -6.78 -5.51
C PHE A 283 -9.14 -7.94 -5.91
N SER A 284 -8.82 -9.16 -5.46
CA SER A 284 -9.58 -10.37 -5.81
C SER A 284 -11.00 -10.37 -5.21
N SER A 285 -11.18 -9.83 -4.00
CA SER A 285 -12.50 -9.68 -3.38
C SER A 285 -13.37 -8.66 -4.11
N MET A 286 -12.79 -7.57 -4.61
CA MET A 286 -13.55 -6.60 -5.39
C MET A 286 -14.07 -7.21 -6.69
N THR A 287 -13.25 -8.03 -7.35
CA THR A 287 -13.69 -8.82 -8.53
C THR A 287 -14.79 -9.82 -8.15
N TYR A 288 -14.68 -10.52 -7.00
CA TYR A 288 -15.71 -11.40 -6.51
C TYR A 288 -17.06 -10.68 -6.34
N LEU A 289 -17.05 -9.53 -5.65
CA LEU A 289 -18.27 -8.77 -5.39
C LEU A 289 -18.93 -8.27 -6.68
N GLN A 290 -18.15 -7.81 -7.64
CA GLN A 290 -18.67 -7.23 -8.87
C GLN A 290 -19.01 -8.31 -9.91
N SER A 291 -18.08 -9.22 -10.22
CA SER A 291 -18.26 -10.17 -11.31
C SER A 291 -18.98 -11.44 -10.87
N VAL A 292 -18.87 -11.91 -9.61
CA VAL A 292 -19.59 -13.12 -9.17
C VAL A 292 -20.95 -12.78 -8.56
N LEU A 293 -21.03 -11.73 -7.74
CA LEU A 293 -22.28 -11.33 -7.09
C LEU A 293 -23.06 -10.27 -7.91
N GLY A 294 -22.50 -9.72 -8.98
CA GLY A 294 -23.17 -8.72 -9.82
C GLY A 294 -23.42 -7.39 -9.13
N LEU A 295 -22.66 -7.06 -8.07
CA LEU A 295 -22.84 -5.84 -7.33
C LEU A 295 -22.22 -4.65 -8.05
N SER A 296 -22.87 -3.49 -7.96
CA SER A 296 -22.25 -2.25 -8.42
C SER A 296 -21.00 -1.92 -7.58
N VAL A 297 -20.10 -1.13 -8.14
CA VAL A 297 -18.87 -0.71 -7.45
C VAL A 297 -19.19 -0.02 -6.11
N LEU A 298 -20.23 0.82 -6.08
CA LEU A 298 -20.64 1.49 -4.85
C LEU A 298 -21.15 0.50 -3.79
N GLN A 299 -21.95 -0.50 -4.20
CA GLN A 299 -22.40 -1.55 -3.30
C GLN A 299 -21.24 -2.36 -2.74
N ALA A 300 -20.27 -2.75 -3.61
CA ALA A 300 -19.07 -3.45 -3.20
C ALA A 300 -18.21 -2.61 -2.22
N ALA A 301 -18.06 -1.31 -2.47
CA ALA A 301 -17.35 -0.39 -1.58
C ALA A 301 -18.03 -0.27 -0.21
N VAL A 302 -19.36 -0.16 -0.17
CA VAL A 302 -20.13 -0.11 1.11
C VAL A 302 -19.93 -1.38 1.93
N LEU A 303 -19.86 -2.55 1.28
CA LEU A 303 -19.61 -3.83 1.98
C LEU A 303 -18.20 -3.93 2.57
N ALA A 304 -17.22 -3.14 2.10
CA ALA A 304 -15.90 -3.06 2.68
C ALA A 304 -15.82 -2.16 3.94
N VAL A 305 -16.81 -1.28 4.16
CA VAL A 305 -16.82 -0.32 5.28
C VAL A 305 -16.68 -0.98 6.65
N PRO A 306 -17.41 -2.08 7.00
CA PRO A 306 -17.26 -2.71 8.31
C PRO A 306 -15.81 -3.13 8.60
N GLY A 307 -15.12 -3.74 7.63
CA GLY A 307 -13.72 -4.12 7.75
C GLY A 307 -12.80 -2.91 7.95
N ALA A 308 -13.01 -1.83 7.20
CA ALA A 308 -12.24 -0.60 7.31
C ALA A 308 -12.43 0.09 8.66
N VAL A 309 -13.64 0.09 9.21
CA VAL A 309 -13.92 0.61 10.57
C VAL A 309 -13.14 -0.19 11.62
N ILE A 310 -13.18 -1.53 11.54
CA ILE A 310 -12.43 -2.38 12.46
C ILE A 310 -10.92 -2.19 12.31
N LEU A 311 -10.40 -2.10 11.08
CA LEU A 311 -8.99 -1.79 10.81
C LEU A 311 -8.58 -0.47 11.46
N THR A 312 -9.38 0.58 11.27
CA THR A 312 -9.12 1.91 11.85
C THR A 312 -9.12 1.88 13.38
N LEU A 313 -10.14 1.25 13.98
CA LEU A 313 -10.23 1.11 15.44
C LEU A 313 -9.06 0.31 15.99
N SER A 314 -8.71 -0.79 15.37
CA SER A 314 -7.58 -1.63 15.77
C SER A 314 -6.26 -0.88 15.68
N SER A 315 -6.02 -0.12 14.61
CA SER A 315 -4.83 0.72 14.44
C SER A 315 -4.68 1.74 15.57
N VAL A 316 -5.76 2.46 15.90
CA VAL A 316 -5.77 3.46 16.98
C VAL A 316 -5.60 2.83 18.38
N LEU A 317 -6.11 1.61 18.56
CA LEU A 317 -6.04 0.90 19.84
C LEU A 317 -4.73 0.08 20.02
N THR A 318 -3.96 -0.12 18.97
CA THR A 318 -2.72 -0.90 18.99
C THR A 318 -1.73 -0.47 20.08
N PRO A 319 -1.45 0.82 20.33
CA PRO A 319 -0.54 1.19 21.41
C PRO A 319 -0.98 0.66 22.79
N ARG A 320 -2.30 0.75 23.09
CA ARG A 320 -2.85 0.21 24.33
C ARG A 320 -2.79 -1.31 24.40
N LEU A 321 -2.97 -1.97 23.24
CA LEU A 321 -2.83 -3.43 23.15
C LEU A 321 -1.40 -3.86 23.47
N VAL A 322 -0.41 -3.18 22.88
CA VAL A 322 1.02 -3.43 23.10
C VAL A 322 1.42 -3.20 24.57
N GLU A 323 0.92 -2.13 25.20
CA GLU A 323 1.13 -1.89 26.63
C GLU A 323 0.63 -3.03 27.51
N ARG A 324 -0.45 -3.73 27.10
CA ARG A 324 -1.06 -4.81 27.91
C ARG A 324 -0.48 -6.18 27.67
N ILE A 325 -0.19 -6.53 26.44
CA ILE A 325 0.22 -7.90 26.06
C ILE A 325 1.64 -7.99 25.47
N GLY A 326 2.32 -6.86 25.29
CA GLY A 326 3.64 -6.78 24.66
C GLY A 326 3.59 -6.85 23.12
N ALA A 327 4.66 -6.38 22.49
CA ALA A 327 4.77 -6.31 21.02
C ALA A 327 4.72 -7.69 20.36
N ARG A 328 5.37 -8.70 20.93
CA ARG A 328 5.37 -10.08 20.43
C ARG A 328 3.96 -10.66 20.32
N ASN A 329 3.18 -10.57 21.40
CA ASN A 329 1.83 -11.11 21.42
C ASN A 329 0.88 -10.31 20.52
N ALA A 330 1.06 -8.99 20.43
CA ALA A 330 0.30 -8.12 19.53
C ALA A 330 0.54 -8.50 18.04
N LEU A 331 1.80 -8.74 17.63
CA LEU A 331 2.12 -9.23 16.29
C LEU A 331 1.59 -10.65 16.04
N THR A 332 1.59 -11.49 17.05
CA THR A 332 0.99 -12.83 16.95
C THR A 332 -0.51 -12.75 16.70
N VAL A 333 -1.23 -11.93 17.47
CA VAL A 333 -2.68 -11.66 17.25
C VAL A 333 -2.90 -11.06 15.87
N CYS A 334 -2.06 -10.10 15.44
CA CYS A 334 -2.07 -9.51 14.11
C CYS A 334 -2.13 -10.58 13.01
N HIS A 335 -1.13 -11.44 12.96
CA HIS A 335 -0.99 -12.39 11.86
C HIS A 335 -2.01 -13.53 11.89
N PHE A 336 -2.35 -14.05 13.07
CA PHE A 336 -3.38 -15.10 13.17
C PHE A 336 -4.79 -14.55 12.89
N SER A 337 -5.07 -13.31 13.23
CA SER A 337 -6.31 -12.64 12.84
C SER A 337 -6.40 -12.45 11.32
N MET A 338 -5.31 -12.03 10.68
CA MET A 338 -5.23 -11.95 9.21
C MET A 338 -5.45 -13.35 8.58
N ALA A 339 -4.76 -14.37 9.08
CA ALA A 339 -4.91 -15.74 8.59
C ALA A 339 -6.35 -16.26 8.71
N ALA A 340 -6.99 -16.03 9.85
CA ALA A 340 -8.39 -16.40 10.08
C ALA A 340 -9.33 -15.67 9.12
N GLY A 341 -9.10 -14.38 8.87
CA GLY A 341 -9.85 -13.61 7.89
C GLY A 341 -9.69 -14.18 6.47
N MET A 342 -8.46 -14.49 6.05
CA MET A 342 -8.21 -15.13 4.75
C MET A 342 -8.87 -16.52 4.66
N PHE A 343 -8.85 -17.29 5.74
CA PHE A 343 -9.53 -18.58 5.81
C PHE A 343 -11.05 -18.47 5.62
N LEU A 344 -11.68 -17.40 6.13
CA LEU A 344 -13.12 -17.18 5.95
C LEU A 344 -13.50 -16.97 4.47
N LEU A 345 -12.58 -16.47 3.63
CA LEU A 345 -12.84 -16.31 2.20
C LEU A 345 -13.05 -17.65 1.48
N LEU A 346 -12.60 -18.77 2.03
CA LEU A 346 -12.81 -20.10 1.45
C LEU A 346 -14.31 -20.53 1.43
N PHE A 347 -15.14 -19.88 2.24
CA PHE A 347 -16.56 -20.16 2.32
C PHE A 347 -17.40 -19.23 1.43
N THR A 348 -16.75 -18.37 0.64
CA THR A 348 -17.46 -17.49 -0.31
C THR A 348 -17.98 -18.29 -1.50
N SER A 349 -19.22 -18.02 -1.87
CA SER A 349 -19.88 -18.60 -3.04
C SER A 349 -21.04 -17.70 -3.48
N PRO A 350 -21.58 -17.85 -4.69
CA PRO A 350 -22.78 -17.11 -5.09
C PRO A 350 -23.95 -17.29 -4.09
N GLY A 351 -24.10 -18.51 -3.53
CA GLY A 351 -25.16 -18.83 -2.58
C GLY A 351 -24.98 -18.23 -1.18
N THR A 352 -23.74 -17.97 -0.75
CA THR A 352 -23.45 -17.31 0.54
C THR A 352 -23.44 -15.79 0.43
N GLY A 353 -23.48 -15.24 -0.78
CA GLY A 353 -23.45 -13.81 -1.03
C GLY A 353 -22.21 -13.14 -0.42
N SER A 354 -22.38 -11.95 0.15
CA SER A 354 -21.29 -11.16 0.74
C SER A 354 -20.96 -11.50 2.21
N THR A 355 -21.67 -12.45 2.85
CA THR A 355 -21.57 -12.69 4.29
C THR A 355 -20.16 -13.05 4.73
N PHE A 356 -19.52 -14.03 4.10
CA PHE A 356 -18.16 -14.44 4.45
C PHE A 356 -17.10 -13.41 4.07
N TYR A 357 -17.33 -12.62 3.03
CA TYR A 357 -16.48 -11.47 2.70
C TYR A 357 -16.49 -10.44 3.84
N ILE A 358 -17.67 -10.04 4.32
CA ILE A 358 -17.81 -9.08 5.43
C ILE A 358 -17.15 -9.64 6.69
N ALA A 359 -17.44 -10.90 7.04
CA ALA A 359 -16.81 -11.56 8.18
C ALA A 359 -15.27 -11.60 8.06
N SER A 360 -14.76 -11.93 6.86
CA SER A 360 -13.33 -11.92 6.57
C SER A 360 -12.71 -10.54 6.78
N THR A 361 -13.30 -9.49 6.21
CA THR A 361 -12.76 -8.11 6.33
C THR A 361 -12.79 -7.60 7.77
N ILE A 362 -13.78 -7.97 8.58
CA ILE A 362 -13.86 -7.65 10.00
C ILE A 362 -12.73 -8.34 10.76
N VAL A 363 -12.60 -9.67 10.59
CA VAL A 363 -11.58 -10.45 11.30
C VAL A 363 -10.16 -10.08 10.86
N ALA A 364 -9.91 -9.99 9.55
CA ALA A 364 -8.62 -9.57 9.01
C ALA A 364 -8.32 -8.11 9.35
N GLY A 365 -9.33 -7.25 9.41
CA GLY A 365 -9.20 -5.83 9.75
C GLY A 365 -8.55 -5.59 11.11
N VAL A 366 -8.79 -6.49 12.10
CA VAL A 366 -8.06 -6.45 13.38
C VAL A 366 -6.55 -6.60 13.14
N GLY A 367 -6.16 -7.61 12.37
CA GLY A 367 -4.76 -7.88 12.09
C GLY A 367 -4.10 -6.77 11.27
N PHE A 368 -4.72 -6.35 10.18
CA PHE A 368 -4.19 -5.27 9.35
C PHE A 368 -4.07 -3.95 10.12
N GLY A 369 -5.03 -3.61 10.98
CA GLY A 369 -4.95 -2.41 11.82
C GLY A 369 -3.76 -2.44 12.79
N ILE A 370 -3.50 -3.59 13.42
CA ILE A 370 -2.32 -3.79 14.27
C ILE A 370 -1.04 -3.66 13.42
N SER A 371 -0.99 -4.31 12.25
CA SER A 371 0.18 -4.25 11.36
C SER A 371 0.53 -2.82 10.96
N PHE A 372 -0.44 -2.04 10.49
CA PHE A 372 -0.22 -0.65 10.08
C PHE A 372 0.36 0.24 11.18
N SER A 373 -0.06 0.02 12.43
CA SER A 373 0.41 0.83 13.55
C SER A 373 1.74 0.33 14.14
N LEU A 374 1.89 -0.99 14.28
CA LEU A 374 2.98 -1.59 15.08
C LEU A 374 4.26 -1.82 14.27
N VAL A 375 4.16 -2.10 12.97
CA VAL A 375 5.33 -2.43 12.15
C VAL A 375 6.32 -1.28 12.07
N ALA A 376 5.83 -0.07 11.75
CA ALA A 376 6.68 1.11 11.65
C ALA A 376 7.30 1.48 13.00
N ASP A 377 6.53 1.41 14.08
CA ASP A 377 7.01 1.68 15.44
C ASP A 377 8.07 0.65 15.90
N THR A 378 7.82 -0.64 15.65
CA THR A 378 8.77 -1.72 15.95
C THR A 378 10.06 -1.59 15.13
N ALA A 379 9.96 -1.26 13.84
CA ALA A 379 11.14 -1.08 12.99
C ALA A 379 12.01 0.11 13.45
N VAL A 380 11.37 1.23 13.78
CA VAL A 380 12.06 2.43 14.28
C VAL A 380 12.64 2.20 15.67
N GLY A 381 11.89 1.53 16.55
CA GLY A 381 12.35 1.22 17.92
C GLY A 381 13.49 0.20 17.99
N ALA A 382 13.66 -0.64 16.97
CA ALA A 382 14.73 -1.64 16.90
C ALA A 382 16.10 -1.08 16.53
N VAL A 383 16.20 0.23 16.22
CA VAL A 383 17.45 0.85 15.75
C VAL A 383 17.79 2.09 16.59
N PRO A 384 19.08 2.51 16.64
CA PRO A 384 19.46 3.76 17.30
C PRO A 384 18.73 4.97 16.72
N GLU A 385 18.43 5.99 17.56
CA GLU A 385 17.72 7.21 17.15
C GLU A 385 18.33 7.89 15.92
N SER A 386 19.67 7.85 15.78
CA SER A 386 20.37 8.39 14.60
C SER A 386 20.03 7.70 13.28
N ARG A 387 19.40 6.53 13.31
CA ARG A 387 18.98 5.71 12.16
C ARG A 387 17.45 5.57 12.03
N ALA A 388 16.70 6.16 12.94
CA ALA A 388 15.23 6.05 12.99
C ALA A 388 14.55 6.48 11.67
N GLY A 389 15.03 7.57 11.05
CA GLY A 389 14.52 8.04 9.77
C GLY A 389 14.76 7.04 8.63
N ALA A 390 15.94 6.42 8.59
CA ALA A 390 16.24 5.38 7.59
C ALA A 390 15.37 4.13 7.81
N ALA A 391 15.17 3.72 9.06
CA ALA A 391 14.32 2.58 9.39
C ALA A 391 12.86 2.81 8.98
N GLY A 392 12.31 4.00 9.25
CA GLY A 392 10.96 4.36 8.82
C GLY A 392 10.79 4.39 7.30
N ALA A 393 11.78 4.94 6.57
CA ALA A 393 11.77 4.95 5.12
C ALA A 393 11.83 3.54 4.52
N ILE A 394 12.62 2.63 5.12
CA ILE A 394 12.69 1.23 4.70
C ILE A 394 11.35 0.52 4.97
N ALA A 395 10.73 0.76 6.13
CA ALA A 395 9.44 0.18 6.47
C ALA A 395 8.36 0.59 5.46
N GLU A 396 8.27 1.88 5.15
CA GLU A 396 7.30 2.40 4.18
C GLU A 396 7.55 1.87 2.77
N THR A 397 8.82 1.85 2.32
CA THR A 397 9.18 1.25 1.02
C THR A 397 8.79 -0.22 0.95
N SER A 398 9.00 -0.97 2.03
CA SER A 398 8.63 -2.38 2.09
C SER A 398 7.12 -2.58 2.00
N ASN A 399 6.34 -1.69 2.60
CA ASN A 399 4.88 -1.66 2.49
C ASN A 399 4.45 -1.46 1.03
N GLU A 400 5.01 -0.47 0.33
CA GLU A 400 4.68 -0.19 -1.08
C GLU A 400 5.11 -1.33 -2.01
N ILE A 401 6.29 -1.91 -1.79
CA ILE A 401 6.74 -3.10 -2.52
C ILE A 401 5.80 -4.27 -2.25
N GLY A 402 5.40 -4.49 -1.00
CA GLY A 402 4.45 -5.52 -0.63
C GLY A 402 3.12 -5.36 -1.36
N ASN A 403 2.58 -4.14 -1.36
CA ASN A 403 1.35 -3.79 -2.06
C ASN A 403 1.43 -4.12 -3.57
N ALA A 404 2.47 -3.65 -4.25
CA ALA A 404 2.67 -3.87 -5.69
C ALA A 404 2.87 -5.37 -6.02
N LEU A 405 3.73 -6.06 -5.27
CA LEU A 405 4.00 -7.49 -5.48
C LEU A 405 2.78 -8.36 -5.14
N GLY A 406 1.97 -7.98 -4.16
CA GLY A 406 0.76 -8.71 -3.80
C GLY A 406 -0.22 -8.80 -4.96
N ILE A 407 -0.55 -7.68 -5.57
CA ILE A 407 -1.41 -7.64 -6.76
C ILE A 407 -0.74 -8.40 -7.91
N ALA A 408 0.56 -8.18 -8.16
CA ALA A 408 1.26 -8.80 -9.26
C ALA A 408 1.33 -10.33 -9.14
N LEU A 409 1.80 -10.86 -8.01
CA LEU A 409 2.05 -12.29 -7.84
C LEU A 409 0.79 -13.09 -7.52
N LEU A 410 -0.02 -12.63 -6.57
CA LEU A 410 -1.25 -13.34 -6.19
C LEU A 410 -2.37 -13.10 -7.20
N GLY A 411 -2.42 -11.92 -7.83
CA GLY A 411 -3.29 -11.68 -8.97
C GLY A 411 -2.92 -12.56 -10.17
N SER A 412 -1.62 -12.76 -10.43
CA SER A 412 -1.14 -13.71 -11.44
C SER A 412 -1.51 -15.14 -11.10
N LEU A 413 -1.37 -15.54 -9.84
CA LEU A 413 -1.79 -16.87 -9.39
C LEU A 413 -3.27 -17.09 -9.64
N LEU A 414 -4.12 -16.09 -9.35
CA LEU A 414 -5.55 -16.14 -9.66
C LEU A 414 -5.78 -16.38 -11.15
N THR A 415 -5.12 -15.61 -12.02
CA THR A 415 -5.23 -15.73 -13.48
C THR A 415 -4.78 -17.11 -13.98
N VAL A 416 -3.65 -17.63 -13.49
CA VAL A 416 -3.14 -18.97 -13.87
C VAL A 416 -4.12 -20.06 -13.46
N VAL A 417 -4.66 -20.01 -12.24
CA VAL A 417 -5.63 -20.99 -11.77
C VAL A 417 -6.97 -20.86 -12.52
N PHE A 418 -7.40 -19.62 -12.81
CA PHE A 418 -8.58 -19.38 -13.63
C PHE A 418 -8.44 -20.04 -15.01
N ARG A 419 -7.35 -19.78 -15.73
CA ARG A 419 -7.08 -20.37 -17.05
C ARG A 419 -6.97 -21.89 -17.04
N ALA A 420 -6.46 -22.46 -15.96
CA ALA A 420 -6.39 -23.92 -15.81
C ALA A 420 -7.76 -24.57 -15.54
N ALA A 421 -8.70 -23.82 -14.95
CA ALA A 421 -10.03 -24.29 -14.59
C ALA A 421 -11.12 -23.93 -15.61
N TYR A 422 -10.89 -22.89 -16.41
CA TYR A 422 -11.85 -22.42 -17.41
C TYR A 422 -11.53 -23.02 -18.80
N PRO A 423 -12.52 -23.61 -19.52
CA PRO A 423 -12.28 -24.30 -20.78
C PRO A 423 -12.16 -23.37 -22.00
N GLY A 424 -12.43 -22.06 -21.87
CA GLY A 424 -12.29 -21.07 -22.94
C GLY A 424 -10.90 -20.47 -23.04
N ASP A 425 -10.70 -19.57 -24.00
CA ASP A 425 -9.42 -18.90 -24.26
C ASP A 425 -9.25 -17.60 -23.44
N GLU A 426 -10.32 -17.13 -22.78
CA GLU A 426 -10.32 -15.89 -22.02
C GLU A 426 -9.44 -15.99 -20.76
N THR A 427 -8.80 -14.88 -20.42
CA THR A 427 -7.81 -14.82 -19.32
C THR A 427 -8.42 -14.45 -17.96
N GLY A 428 -9.68 -14.03 -17.94
CA GLY A 428 -10.37 -13.62 -16.73
C GLY A 428 -11.88 -13.50 -16.90
N ILE A 429 -12.60 -13.51 -15.78
CA ILE A 429 -14.06 -13.47 -15.75
C ILE A 429 -14.66 -12.22 -16.41
N ALA A 430 -13.92 -11.08 -16.40
CA ALA A 430 -14.37 -9.84 -17.04
C ALA A 430 -14.44 -9.99 -18.58
N GLU A 431 -13.44 -10.64 -19.20
CA GLU A 431 -13.44 -10.91 -20.64
C GLU A 431 -14.60 -11.80 -21.06
N VAL A 432 -14.97 -12.77 -20.22
CA VAL A 432 -16.15 -13.63 -20.47
C VAL A 432 -17.44 -12.84 -20.35
N ALA A 433 -17.50 -11.86 -19.44
CA ALA A 433 -18.66 -10.98 -19.32
C ALA A 433 -18.85 -10.08 -20.54
N ASP A 434 -17.77 -9.55 -21.09
CA ASP A 434 -17.76 -8.63 -22.24
C ASP A 434 -17.95 -9.37 -23.58
N GLY A 435 -17.49 -10.62 -23.67
CA GLY A 435 -17.59 -11.47 -24.86
C GLY A 435 -18.88 -12.29 -24.92
N PRO A 436 -18.92 -13.52 -24.37
CA PRO A 436 -20.12 -14.36 -24.37
C PRO A 436 -21.31 -13.78 -23.60
N GLY A 437 -21.05 -12.89 -22.65
CA GLY A 437 -22.06 -12.17 -21.86
C GLY A 437 -22.44 -12.88 -20.55
N ILE A 438 -22.91 -12.11 -19.56
CA ILE A 438 -23.24 -12.57 -18.20
C ILE A 438 -24.43 -13.57 -18.15
N ALA A 439 -25.25 -13.66 -19.18
CA ALA A 439 -26.35 -14.61 -19.25
C ALA A 439 -25.95 -15.95 -19.94
N SER A 440 -24.68 -16.12 -20.32
CA SER A 440 -24.22 -17.31 -21.02
C SER A 440 -23.84 -18.45 -20.06
N PRO A 441 -23.96 -19.73 -20.48
CA PRO A 441 -23.43 -20.86 -19.70
C PRO A 441 -21.92 -20.78 -19.49
N ALA A 442 -21.19 -20.12 -20.38
CA ALA A 442 -19.76 -19.86 -20.25
C ALA A 442 -19.46 -18.96 -19.04
N TYR A 443 -20.33 -18.02 -18.72
CA TYR A 443 -20.15 -17.17 -17.56
C TYR A 443 -20.31 -17.91 -16.22
N GLU A 444 -21.21 -18.88 -16.11
CA GLU A 444 -21.33 -19.74 -14.92
C GLU A 444 -20.05 -20.58 -14.72
N GLN A 445 -19.46 -21.09 -15.81
CA GLN A 445 -18.19 -21.81 -15.75
C GLN A 445 -17.04 -20.86 -15.36
N ALA A 446 -17.03 -19.65 -15.88
CA ALA A 446 -16.04 -18.62 -15.52
C ALA A 446 -16.16 -18.20 -14.04
N GLN A 447 -17.39 -18.12 -13.49
CA GLN A 447 -17.57 -17.87 -12.04
C GLN A 447 -16.98 -18.99 -11.19
N ALA A 448 -17.20 -20.26 -11.56
CA ALA A 448 -16.62 -21.40 -10.85
C ALA A 448 -15.08 -21.44 -10.93
N ALA A 449 -14.52 -21.15 -12.11
CA ALA A 449 -13.07 -21.07 -12.33
C ALA A 449 -12.46 -19.91 -11.52
N PHE A 450 -13.11 -18.74 -11.51
CA PHE A 450 -12.70 -17.60 -10.72
C PHE A 450 -12.70 -17.92 -9.21
N LEU A 451 -13.75 -18.55 -8.69
CA LEU A 451 -13.83 -18.94 -7.27
C LEU A 451 -12.70 -19.92 -6.91
N THR A 452 -12.34 -20.85 -7.80
CA THR A 452 -11.20 -21.75 -7.59
C THR A 452 -9.90 -20.96 -7.43
N GLY A 453 -9.65 -19.99 -8.31
CA GLY A 453 -8.51 -19.08 -8.21
C GLY A 453 -8.53 -18.22 -6.94
N TYR A 454 -9.69 -17.65 -6.63
CA TYR A 454 -9.89 -16.81 -5.45
C TYR A 454 -9.63 -17.55 -4.14
N HIS A 455 -10.15 -18.76 -4.01
CA HIS A 455 -9.90 -19.63 -2.84
C HIS A 455 -8.42 -20.04 -2.77
N THR A 456 -7.77 -20.32 -3.91
CA THR A 456 -6.33 -20.62 -3.94
C THR A 456 -5.50 -19.44 -3.40
N VAL A 457 -5.80 -18.23 -3.84
CA VAL A 457 -5.18 -17.00 -3.31
C VAL A 457 -5.40 -16.87 -1.81
N ALA A 458 -6.63 -17.10 -1.34
CA ALA A 458 -6.97 -17.04 0.08
C ALA A 458 -6.18 -18.07 0.93
N VAL A 459 -6.00 -19.31 0.43
CA VAL A 459 -5.17 -20.34 1.09
C VAL A 459 -3.72 -19.88 1.20
N VAL A 460 -3.12 -19.44 0.09
CA VAL A 460 -1.73 -18.97 0.07
C VAL A 460 -1.54 -17.80 1.02
N ALA A 461 -2.46 -16.83 1.00
CA ALA A 461 -2.46 -15.69 1.90
C ALA A 461 -2.55 -16.11 3.39
N ALA A 462 -3.45 -17.06 3.71
CA ALA A 462 -3.57 -17.59 5.08
C ALA A 462 -2.30 -18.29 5.54
N VAL A 463 -1.67 -19.09 4.68
CA VAL A 463 -0.39 -19.78 4.98
C VAL A 463 0.73 -18.78 5.24
N ILE A 464 0.85 -17.73 4.42
CA ILE A 464 1.84 -16.66 4.62
C ILE A 464 1.60 -15.99 5.98
N CYS A 465 0.37 -15.62 6.31
CA CYS A 465 0.05 -15.01 7.60
C CYS A 465 0.34 -15.93 8.79
N CYS A 466 0.00 -17.22 8.70
CA CYS A 466 0.35 -18.20 9.73
C CYS A 466 1.86 -18.30 9.92
N GLY A 467 2.63 -18.37 8.82
CA GLY A 467 4.09 -18.38 8.85
C GLY A 467 4.67 -17.17 9.57
N LEU A 468 4.15 -15.96 9.29
CA LEU A 468 4.55 -14.73 9.98
C LEU A 468 4.21 -14.76 11.47
N GLY A 469 3.04 -15.29 11.84
CA GLY A 469 2.65 -15.46 13.24
C GLY A 469 3.61 -16.37 14.02
N LEU A 470 4.04 -17.47 13.40
CA LEU A 470 5.04 -18.36 13.96
C LEU A 470 6.43 -17.73 14.07
N LEU A 471 6.84 -16.94 13.06
CA LEU A 471 8.09 -16.18 13.10
C LEU A 471 8.07 -15.12 14.21
N ALA A 472 6.96 -14.40 14.38
CA ALA A 472 6.81 -13.42 15.47
C ALA A 472 6.95 -14.08 16.84
N LEU A 473 6.34 -15.26 17.06
CA LEU A 473 6.48 -16.04 18.29
C LEU A 473 7.92 -16.47 18.59
N ARG A 474 8.70 -16.77 17.55
CA ARG A 474 10.05 -17.32 17.71
C ARG A 474 11.12 -16.25 17.85
N TRP A 475 11.01 -15.14 17.12
CA TRP A 475 12.13 -14.21 16.93
C TRP A 475 11.95 -12.87 17.64
N ILE A 476 10.74 -12.53 18.07
CA ILE A 476 10.53 -11.31 18.85
C ILE A 476 10.64 -11.65 20.33
N PRO A 477 11.54 -10.98 21.09
CA PRO A 477 11.69 -11.20 22.52
C PRO A 477 10.36 -10.90 23.25
N GLN A 478 10.09 -11.69 24.28
CA GLN A 478 9.00 -11.40 25.20
C GLN A 478 9.52 -10.34 26.18
N GLU A 479 9.15 -9.08 25.97
CA GLU A 479 9.36 -8.06 26.99
C GLU A 479 8.49 -8.44 28.19
N SER A 480 9.12 -8.63 29.36
CA SER A 480 8.37 -8.80 30.61
C SER A 480 7.67 -7.47 30.92
N VAL A 481 6.36 -7.51 31.10
CA VAL A 481 5.54 -6.36 31.49
C VAL A 481 6.04 -5.70 32.79
N ASP A 482 6.89 -6.39 33.55
CA ASP A 482 7.45 -5.93 34.81
C ASP A 482 8.69 -5.02 34.71
N ALA A 483 9.32 -4.90 33.52
CA ALA A 483 10.54 -4.08 33.38
C ALA A 483 10.28 -2.57 33.34
N SER A 484 9.05 -2.12 33.14
CA SER A 484 8.68 -0.70 33.10
C SER A 484 8.36 -0.08 34.47
N VAL A 485 8.23 -0.89 35.51
CA VAL A 485 7.88 -0.42 36.87
C VAL A 485 9.12 -0.18 37.75
N CYS A 486 10.30 -0.70 37.39
CA CYS A 486 11.51 -0.61 38.19
C CYS A 486 12.53 0.45 37.73
N GLN A 487 12.20 1.37 36.84
CA GLN A 487 13.09 2.48 36.48
C GLN A 487 12.46 3.84 36.84
N THR A 488 12.19 4.03 38.13
CA THR A 488 12.10 5.37 38.73
C THR A 488 12.99 5.37 39.96
N PRO A 489 14.13 6.07 39.98
CA PRO A 489 14.64 6.64 41.21
C PRO A 489 13.92 7.93 41.57
#